data_c38cc96b1851e96f0c54a6f3bff41387
#
_entry.id   c38cc96b1851e96f0c54a6f3bff41387
#
_cell.length_a   1.000
_cell.length_b   1.000
_cell.length_c   1.000
_cell.angle_alpha   90.00
_cell.angle_beta   90.00
_cell.angle_gamma   90.00
#
_symmetry.space_group_name_H-M   'P 1'
#
loop_
_entity.id
_entity.type
_entity.pdbx_description
1 polymer ?
#
loop_
_entity_poly.entity_id
_entity_poly.type
_entity_poly.pdbx_seq_one_letter_code
_entity_poly.pdbx_strand_id
1 'polypeptide(L)'
;MTSPQPTLYSHHMVRLSVLYPASPGSTFDWNYYLGPHLVLARQLLLPHGLVRVEVDRGIGAFPPGTPSHYHAIGHLYFESMLHLDTALAATAPELVADQRKYYGGESVVQVSEVVPV
;
A
#
# COMPACT_ATOMS: atom_id res chain seq x y z
N MET A 1 -20.49 11.36 -25.02
CA MET A 1 -19.04 11.33 -25.17
C MET A 1 -18.50 10.19 -24.31
N THR A 2 -17.78 9.29 -24.94
CA THR A 2 -17.21 8.15 -24.20
C THR A 2 -15.87 8.53 -23.61
N SER A 3 -15.66 8.16 -22.34
CA SER A 3 -14.35 8.28 -21.74
C SER A 3 -13.38 7.29 -22.37
N PRO A 4 -12.10 7.65 -22.52
CA PRO A 4 -11.10 6.69 -22.95
C PRO A 4 -11.08 5.49 -22.01
N GLN A 5 -11.00 4.29 -22.56
CA GLN A 5 -10.85 3.10 -21.76
C GLN A 5 -9.43 3.05 -21.21
N PRO A 6 -9.26 2.76 -19.90
CA PRO A 6 -7.93 2.52 -19.37
C PRO A 6 -7.30 1.33 -20.08
N THR A 7 -6.03 1.43 -20.38
CA THR A 7 -5.24 0.34 -20.96
C THR A 7 -4.13 -0.03 -19.97
N LEU A 8 -3.46 -1.16 -20.24
CA LEU A 8 -2.28 -1.55 -19.45
C LEU A 8 -1.17 -0.48 -19.51
N TYR A 9 -1.19 0.35 -20.53
CA TYR A 9 -0.21 1.41 -20.77
C TYR A 9 -0.78 2.79 -20.52
N SER A 10 -1.92 2.86 -19.83
CA SER A 10 -2.51 4.13 -19.40
C SER A 10 -1.48 4.93 -18.60
N HIS A 11 -1.42 6.24 -18.88
CA HIS A 11 -0.56 7.15 -18.11
C HIS A 11 -1.20 7.58 -16.80
N HIS A 12 -2.32 6.98 -16.44
CA HIS A 12 -2.92 7.22 -15.13
C HIS A 12 -2.03 6.66 -14.03
N MET A 13 -1.89 7.45 -12.97
CA MET A 13 -1.19 7.00 -11.79
C MET A 13 -1.88 5.78 -11.21
N VAL A 14 -1.09 4.84 -10.73
CA VAL A 14 -1.59 3.65 -10.06
C VAL A 14 -1.14 3.65 -8.61
N ARG A 15 -1.91 2.97 -7.79
CA ARG A 15 -1.67 2.89 -6.36
C ARG A 15 -1.76 1.43 -5.91
N LEU A 16 -0.71 0.98 -5.23
CA LEU A 16 -0.74 -0.26 -4.49
C LEU A 16 -1.14 0.07 -3.07
N SER A 17 -2.23 -0.51 -2.59
CA SER A 17 -2.67 -0.34 -1.21
C SER A 17 -2.47 -1.64 -0.45
N VAL A 18 -1.79 -1.55 0.69
CA VAL A 18 -1.62 -2.67 1.61
C VAL A 18 -2.46 -2.39 2.83
N LEU A 19 -3.48 -3.22 3.03
CA LEU A 19 -4.44 -3.09 4.12
C LEU A 19 -4.08 -4.10 5.21
N TYR A 20 -3.98 -3.64 6.45
CA TYR A 20 -3.60 -4.47 7.59
C TYR A 20 -4.81 -4.67 8.52
N PRO A 21 -5.59 -5.76 8.32
CA PRO A 21 -6.78 -6.00 9.13
C PRO A 21 -6.52 -6.00 10.63
N ALA A 22 -7.38 -5.30 11.36
CA ALA A 22 -7.37 -5.26 12.81
C ALA A 22 -8.19 -6.44 13.38
N SER A 23 -7.78 -7.65 13.02
CA SER A 23 -8.44 -8.86 13.48
C SER A 23 -8.14 -9.11 14.96
N PRO A 24 -9.01 -9.88 15.67
CA PRO A 24 -8.77 -10.18 17.08
C PRO A 24 -7.38 -10.79 17.32
N GLY A 25 -6.65 -10.24 18.29
CA GLY A 25 -5.31 -10.68 18.64
C GLY A 25 -4.19 -10.21 17.71
N SER A 26 -4.49 -9.53 16.61
CA SER A 26 -3.45 -8.97 15.75
C SER A 26 -2.82 -7.74 16.40
N THR A 27 -1.52 -7.58 16.18
CA THR A 27 -0.74 -6.45 16.68
C THR A 27 -0.09 -5.71 15.53
N PHE A 28 0.16 -4.43 15.73
CA PHE A 28 0.80 -3.60 14.71
C PHE A 28 1.84 -2.69 15.37
N ASP A 29 3.10 -2.88 15.02
CA ASP A 29 4.20 -2.07 15.56
C ASP A 29 4.40 -0.83 14.69
N TRP A 30 3.79 0.28 15.12
CA TRP A 30 3.84 1.55 14.40
C TRP A 30 5.25 2.13 14.29
N ASN A 31 6.06 1.98 15.33
CA ASN A 31 7.43 2.50 15.30
C ASN A 31 8.26 1.80 14.25
N TYR A 32 8.16 0.47 14.17
CA TYR A 32 8.86 -0.28 13.14
C TYR A 32 8.33 0.05 11.74
N TYR A 33 7.01 0.08 11.60
CA TYR A 33 6.38 0.33 10.30
C TYR A 33 6.78 1.68 9.72
N LEU A 34 6.63 2.76 10.49
CA LEU A 34 6.95 4.11 10.04
C LEU A 34 8.45 4.37 9.92
N GLY A 35 9.27 3.64 10.66
CA GLY A 35 10.72 3.77 10.63
C GLY A 35 11.37 2.77 9.69
N PRO A 36 11.90 1.66 10.21
CA PRO A 36 12.70 0.72 9.40
C PRO A 36 11.99 0.19 8.17
N HIS A 37 10.70 -0.13 8.25
CA HIS A 37 9.98 -0.69 7.10
C HIS A 37 9.83 0.33 5.96
N LEU A 38 9.40 1.55 6.26
CA LEU A 38 9.24 2.57 5.21
C LEU A 38 10.59 3.04 4.66
N VAL A 39 11.64 3.05 5.46
CA VAL A 39 13.00 3.31 4.97
C VAL A 39 13.39 2.25 3.94
N LEU A 40 13.20 0.98 4.27
CA LEU A 40 13.47 -0.13 3.36
C LEU A 40 12.63 -0.02 2.07
N ALA A 41 11.33 0.23 2.22
CA ALA A 41 10.44 0.36 1.07
C ALA A 41 10.89 1.47 0.12
N ARG A 42 11.24 2.64 0.65
CA ARG A 42 11.75 3.74 -0.18
C ARG A 42 13.07 3.40 -0.85
N GLN A 43 14.00 2.79 -0.13
CA GLN A 43 15.29 2.39 -0.69
C GLN A 43 15.12 1.43 -1.86
N LEU A 44 14.20 0.48 -1.74
CA LEU A 44 13.98 -0.53 -2.77
C LEU A 44 13.14 0.00 -3.94
N LEU A 45 12.17 0.85 -3.68
CA LEU A 45 11.16 1.22 -4.68
C LEU A 45 11.45 2.52 -5.41
N LEU A 46 12.16 3.48 -4.80
CA LEU A 46 12.51 4.73 -5.49
C LEU A 46 13.24 4.50 -6.80
N PRO A 47 14.22 3.58 -6.90
CA PRO A 47 14.87 3.30 -8.18
C PRO A 47 13.93 2.77 -9.26
N HIS A 48 12.78 2.25 -8.86
CA HIS A 48 11.80 1.67 -9.78
C HIS A 48 10.58 2.58 -10.02
N GLY A 49 10.68 3.86 -9.67
CA GLY A 49 9.65 4.83 -10.01
C GLY A 49 8.58 5.08 -8.96
N LEU A 50 8.85 4.75 -7.70
CA LEU A 50 7.97 5.16 -6.61
C LEU A 50 7.84 6.68 -6.61
N VAL A 51 6.60 7.18 -6.65
CA VAL A 51 6.29 8.61 -6.66
C VAL A 51 6.17 9.14 -5.23
N ARG A 52 5.34 8.48 -4.42
CA ARG A 52 5.14 8.86 -3.02
C ARG A 52 4.54 7.71 -2.23
N VAL A 53 4.62 7.86 -0.92
CA VAL A 53 4.00 6.95 0.05
C VAL A 53 3.02 7.76 0.89
N GLU A 54 1.84 7.20 1.12
CA GLU A 54 0.87 7.73 2.08
C GLU A 54 0.46 6.61 3.02
N VAL A 55 0.21 6.96 4.27
CA VAL A 55 -0.19 5.97 5.29
C VAL A 55 -1.41 6.51 6.02
N ASP A 56 -2.43 5.66 6.12
CA ASP A 56 -3.60 5.93 6.94
C ASP A 56 -3.51 5.14 8.25
N ARG A 57 -3.78 5.80 9.36
CA ARG A 57 -3.97 5.14 10.65
C ARG A 57 -5.47 4.95 10.89
N GLY A 58 -5.90 3.74 11.18
CA GLY A 58 -7.30 3.49 11.51
C GLY A 58 -7.69 4.16 12.82
N ILE A 59 -8.78 4.92 12.80
CA ILE A 59 -9.30 5.59 13.99
C ILE A 59 -10.74 5.18 14.32
N GLY A 60 -11.41 4.51 13.39
CA GLY A 60 -12.77 4.06 13.58
C GLY A 60 -13.42 3.67 12.27
N ALA A 61 -14.66 3.24 12.37
CA ALA A 61 -15.49 2.90 11.23
C ALA A 61 -16.88 3.53 11.42
N PHE A 62 -17.84 3.14 10.61
CA PHE A 62 -19.19 3.67 10.67
C PHE A 62 -20.18 2.51 10.95
N PRO A 63 -21.19 2.68 11.79
CA PRO A 63 -21.61 3.91 12.51
C PRO A 63 -20.64 4.30 13.64
N PRO A 64 -20.77 5.53 14.19
CA PRO A 64 -19.92 6.01 15.27
C PRO A 64 -19.81 5.01 16.42
N GLY A 65 -18.60 4.83 16.95
CA GLY A 65 -18.31 3.86 17.99
C GLY A 65 -17.86 2.50 17.47
N THR A 66 -17.93 2.27 16.15
CA THR A 66 -17.43 1.04 15.54
C THR A 66 -15.91 1.10 15.47
N PRO A 67 -15.18 0.05 15.91
CA PRO A 67 -13.74 0.00 15.79
C PRO A 67 -13.29 0.01 14.32
N SER A 68 -12.10 0.52 14.08
CA SER A 68 -11.49 0.48 12.75
C SER A 68 -11.32 -0.96 12.26
N HIS A 69 -11.62 -1.20 10.98
CA HIS A 69 -11.42 -2.52 10.36
C HIS A 69 -9.94 -2.82 10.10
N TYR A 70 -9.11 -1.80 9.97
CA TYR A 70 -7.68 -1.94 9.67
C TYR A 70 -6.86 -1.14 10.65
N HIS A 71 -5.70 -1.69 11.06
CA HIS A 71 -4.71 -0.92 11.82
C HIS A 71 -4.19 0.23 11.00
N ALA A 72 -3.83 -0.08 9.76
CA ALA A 72 -3.22 0.85 8.83
C ALA A 72 -3.58 0.48 7.40
N ILE A 73 -3.48 1.47 6.52
CA ILE A 73 -3.49 1.25 5.07
C ILE A 73 -2.30 2.01 4.52
N GLY A 74 -1.37 1.28 3.88
CA GLY A 74 -0.23 1.89 3.22
C GLY A 74 -0.50 2.05 1.73
N HIS A 75 -0.17 3.19 1.17
CA HIS A 75 -0.37 3.47 -0.26
C HIS A 75 0.96 3.81 -0.92
N LEU A 76 1.28 3.08 -1.98
CA LEU A 76 2.47 3.30 -2.79
C LEU A 76 2.03 3.75 -4.18
N TYR A 77 2.46 4.91 -4.61
CA TYR A 77 2.06 5.51 -5.88
C TYR A 77 3.15 5.34 -6.93
N PHE A 78 2.73 4.91 -8.13
CA PHE A 78 3.60 4.78 -9.31
C PHE A 78 2.94 5.47 -10.50
N GLU A 79 3.75 5.92 -11.45
CA GLU A 79 3.21 6.63 -12.63
C GLU A 79 2.41 5.74 -13.57
N SER A 80 2.68 4.42 -13.56
CA SER A 80 2.02 3.48 -14.46
C SER A 80 2.06 2.06 -13.90
N MET A 81 1.21 1.19 -14.47
CA MET A 81 1.25 -0.25 -14.14
C MET A 81 2.61 -0.88 -14.47
N LEU A 82 3.25 -0.45 -15.55
CA LEU A 82 4.56 -0.98 -15.92
C LEU A 82 5.59 -0.69 -14.82
N HIS A 83 5.62 0.51 -14.29
CA HIS A 83 6.51 0.87 -13.19
C HIS A 83 6.22 0.02 -11.96
N LEU A 84 4.94 -0.14 -11.60
CA LEU A 84 4.55 -0.94 -10.46
C LEU A 84 4.95 -2.40 -10.64
N ASP A 85 4.63 -3.00 -11.78
CA ASP A 85 4.94 -4.41 -12.03
C ASP A 85 6.45 -4.67 -11.98
N THR A 86 7.24 -3.77 -12.56
CA THR A 86 8.71 -3.87 -12.54
C THR A 86 9.24 -3.76 -11.10
N ALA A 87 8.71 -2.82 -10.34
CA ALA A 87 9.12 -2.61 -8.95
C ALA A 87 8.81 -3.84 -8.09
N LEU A 88 7.59 -4.39 -8.21
CA LEU A 88 7.19 -5.56 -7.43
C LEU A 88 7.97 -6.81 -7.80
N ALA A 89 8.24 -7.02 -9.10
CA ALA A 89 9.04 -8.15 -9.53
C ALA A 89 10.44 -8.13 -8.92
N ALA A 90 11.00 -6.94 -8.73
CA ALA A 90 12.34 -6.78 -8.16
C ALA A 90 12.38 -6.82 -6.64
N THR A 91 11.30 -6.42 -5.93
CA THR A 91 11.39 -6.09 -4.51
C THR A 91 10.36 -6.77 -3.60
N ALA A 92 9.28 -7.32 -4.16
CA ALA A 92 8.18 -7.85 -3.35
C ALA A 92 8.61 -8.90 -2.32
N PRO A 93 9.46 -9.89 -2.65
CA PRO A 93 9.85 -10.89 -1.65
C PRO A 93 10.48 -10.29 -0.40
N GLU A 94 11.33 -9.28 -0.56
CA GLU A 94 12.01 -8.63 0.56
C GLU A 94 11.04 -7.82 1.41
N LEU A 95 10.14 -7.07 0.77
CA LEU A 95 9.13 -6.28 1.47
C LEU A 95 8.13 -7.15 2.20
N VAL A 96 7.68 -8.24 1.59
CA VAL A 96 6.77 -9.19 2.21
C VAL A 96 7.43 -9.88 3.42
N ALA A 97 8.70 -10.24 3.31
CA ALA A 97 9.43 -10.85 4.43
C ALA A 97 9.55 -9.88 5.60
N ASP A 98 9.74 -8.58 5.34
CA ASP A 98 9.88 -7.57 6.38
C ASP A 98 8.57 -7.30 7.14
N GLN A 99 7.41 -7.59 6.53
CA GLN A 99 6.10 -7.35 7.14
C GLN A 99 5.94 -8.05 8.49
N ARG A 100 6.51 -9.23 8.65
CA ARG A 100 6.40 -9.99 9.88
C ARG A 100 7.01 -9.31 11.10
N LYS A 101 7.86 -8.32 10.88
CA LYS A 101 8.52 -7.58 11.94
C LYS A 101 7.61 -6.54 12.58
N TYR A 102 6.51 -6.17 11.94
CA TYR A 102 5.59 -5.16 12.48
C TYR A 102 4.12 -5.59 12.51
N TYR A 103 3.75 -6.66 11.81
CA TYR A 103 2.35 -7.07 11.73
C TYR A 103 2.22 -8.58 11.90
N GLY A 104 1.35 -8.99 12.83
CA GLY A 104 1.13 -10.40 13.16
C GLY A 104 -0.03 -11.08 12.43
N GLY A 105 -0.65 -10.42 11.46
CA GLY A 105 -1.77 -10.97 10.69
C GLY A 105 -1.44 -11.15 9.22
N GLU A 106 -2.48 -11.29 8.41
CA GLU A 106 -2.38 -11.36 6.95
C GLU A 106 -2.89 -10.07 6.34
N SER A 107 -2.03 -9.39 5.58
CA SER A 107 -2.42 -8.19 4.87
C SER A 107 -3.22 -8.52 3.61
N VAL A 108 -4.00 -7.55 3.16
CA VAL A 108 -4.72 -7.59 1.89
C VAL A 108 -4.13 -6.53 0.98
N VAL A 109 -3.90 -6.87 -0.27
CA VAL A 109 -3.28 -5.96 -1.23
C VAL A 109 -4.25 -5.69 -2.37
N GLN A 110 -4.38 -4.41 -2.73
CA GLN A 110 -5.17 -4.01 -3.89
C GLN A 110 -4.37 -3.05 -4.76
N VAL A 111 -4.46 -3.26 -6.06
CA VAL A 111 -3.93 -2.32 -7.05
C VAL A 111 -5.10 -1.52 -7.61
N SER A 112 -4.95 -0.21 -7.65
CA SER A 112 -6.01 0.70 -8.12
C SER A 112 -5.44 1.69 -9.12
N GLU A 113 -6.25 2.04 -10.10
CA GLU A 113 -6.01 3.21 -10.93
C GLU A 113 -6.55 4.43 -10.19
N VAL A 114 -5.77 5.50 -10.13
CA VAL A 114 -6.25 6.76 -9.55
C VAL A 114 -7.11 7.45 -10.60
N VAL A 115 -8.41 7.51 -10.36
CA VAL A 115 -9.37 8.08 -11.30
C VAL A 115 -9.50 9.57 -11.06
N PRO A 116 -9.27 10.43 -12.07
CA PRO A 116 -9.52 11.86 -11.95
C PRO A 116 -11.02 12.14 -11.74
N VAL A 117 -11.33 13.03 -10.84
CA VAL A 117 -12.71 13.40 -10.53
C VAL A 117 -12.90 14.91 -10.64
#